data_18cb18591825a2ace13dd982705f8657
#
_entry.id   18cb18591825a2ace13dd982705f8657
#
_cell.length_a   1.000
_cell.length_b   1.000
_cell.length_c   1.000
_cell.angle_alpha   90.00
_cell.angle_beta   90.00
_cell.angle_gamma   90.00
#
_symmetry.space_group_name_H-M   'P 1'
#
loop_
_entity.id
_entity.type
_entity.pdbx_description
1 polymer ?
#
loop_
_entity_poly.entity_id
_entity_poly.type
_entity_poly.pdbx_seq_one_letter_code
_entity_poly.pdbx_strand_id
1 'polypeptide(L)'
;MAEGPYLMGIDGGTGGVRAGIFDRKGEALVFHGVEHGTRFPRPGWAEQDPADWWSCLVEAVRGAVERSGVSPEEIAGVSTDATTCTVVALDRQNRVMRPALLWMDVRASDQARRVQETGDPALKYNGFGPSSAEWMPSKTLWLKENEPETYENAVRICDYADWMTFRLTGEWTASINTASFRAYYDRNTGGWPESLYGALGIGDVLEKFPPRVLDMGTAVGGLTREAAEELGLPEGLPVAQGGGDAFVGALGLGVTEPGKLALITGSSHVIVGQAADPHYGQGFFGSYTDGIVPGQYSVEGGQVSTGSIVAWFKNQFAAAAAAEANKRGVDTYDVLNELAGNVPIGSDGLIVLDYFQGNRTPYTDPLARGMIWGLSLGHTPGHVFRAILEGICYGTEHIFRTMREHGFQPGEAVVAGGPTKSELWMQMHADVSNVPVSVPRESEGPVLGSAMLSAVGAGVYPNIQEAADNMVHTERTIEPNGEAHEEYKFYVDRYVETYPQMRGLMHEMSRHEASRSGSTAVAEA
;
A
#
# COMPACT_ATOMS: atom_id res chain seq x y z
N MET A 1 -2.32 -28.18 18.87
CA MET A 1 -0.98 -27.62 19.09
C MET A 1 -0.47 -27.28 17.71
N ALA A 2 0.06 -26.07 17.51
CA ALA A 2 0.71 -25.69 16.26
C ALA A 2 1.87 -26.65 15.99
N GLU A 3 1.98 -27.13 14.76
CA GLU A 3 3.00 -28.09 14.35
C GLU A 3 3.99 -27.42 13.41
N GLY A 4 5.29 -27.52 13.72
CA GLY A 4 6.36 -27.03 12.84
C GLY A 4 6.41 -27.73 11.47
N PRO A 5 7.24 -27.25 10.55
CA PRO A 5 8.15 -26.12 10.72
C PRO A 5 7.42 -24.79 10.83
N TYR A 6 8.02 -23.84 11.56
CA TYR A 6 7.49 -22.50 11.71
C TYR A 6 8.09 -21.55 10.67
N LEU A 7 7.38 -20.48 10.38
CA LEU A 7 7.70 -19.52 9.33
C LEU A 7 7.71 -18.11 9.94
N MET A 8 8.73 -17.33 9.61
CA MET A 8 8.87 -15.98 10.12
C MET A 8 8.65 -14.97 9.01
N GLY A 9 7.70 -14.05 9.21
CA GLY A 9 7.50 -12.86 8.38
C GLY A 9 7.90 -11.62 9.15
N ILE A 10 8.49 -10.64 8.45
CA ILE A 10 8.94 -9.37 9.02
C ILE A 10 8.43 -8.23 8.12
N ASP A 11 7.72 -7.27 8.72
CA ASP A 11 7.20 -6.07 8.06
C ASP A 11 7.98 -4.84 8.53
N GLY A 12 8.64 -4.16 7.58
CA GLY A 12 9.31 -2.88 7.77
C GLY A 12 8.40 -1.71 7.43
N GLY A 13 7.46 -1.40 8.31
CA GLY A 13 6.52 -0.31 8.13
C GLY A 13 7.10 1.09 8.34
N THR A 14 6.30 2.13 8.05
CA THR A 14 6.72 3.54 8.24
C THR A 14 7.00 3.89 9.70
N GLY A 15 6.29 3.31 10.64
CA GLY A 15 6.38 3.65 12.07
C GLY A 15 7.13 2.63 12.92
N GLY A 16 7.63 1.55 12.35
CA GLY A 16 8.29 0.48 13.11
C GLY A 16 8.49 -0.77 12.30
N VAL A 17 9.14 -1.76 12.92
CA VAL A 17 9.33 -3.10 12.36
C VAL A 17 8.52 -4.09 13.18
N ARG A 18 7.83 -5.02 12.54
CA ARG A 18 7.03 -6.08 13.16
C ARG A 18 7.47 -7.45 12.66
N ALA A 19 7.73 -8.37 13.59
CA ALA A 19 7.98 -9.77 13.28
C ALA A 19 6.80 -10.64 13.76
N GLY A 20 6.45 -11.64 12.97
CA GLY A 20 5.45 -12.66 13.30
C GLY A 20 5.96 -14.06 13.03
N ILE A 21 5.55 -15.01 13.88
CA ILE A 21 5.83 -16.43 13.71
C ILE A 21 4.51 -17.17 13.48
N PHE A 22 4.48 -17.97 12.44
CA PHE A 22 3.30 -18.71 11.99
C PHE A 22 3.61 -20.20 11.88
N ASP A 23 2.58 -21.02 12.05
CA ASP A 23 2.66 -22.42 11.67
C ASP A 23 2.44 -22.59 10.15
N ARG A 24 2.56 -23.83 9.66
CA ARG A 24 2.34 -24.17 8.24
C ARG A 24 0.96 -23.81 7.71
N LYS A 25 -0.02 -23.59 8.57
CA LYS A 25 -1.40 -23.28 8.20
C LYS A 25 -1.69 -21.79 8.27
N GLY A 26 -0.67 -20.96 8.52
CA GLY A 26 -0.85 -19.52 8.65
C GLY A 26 -1.48 -19.08 9.98
N GLU A 27 -1.61 -19.98 10.95
CA GLU A 27 -2.05 -19.60 12.30
C GLU A 27 -0.90 -18.87 13.00
N ALA A 28 -1.16 -17.63 13.41
CA ALA A 28 -0.16 -16.81 14.10
C ALA A 28 0.06 -17.32 15.53
N LEU A 29 1.32 -17.55 15.91
CA LEU A 29 1.71 -17.84 17.27
C LEU A 29 1.94 -16.55 18.05
N VAL A 30 2.56 -15.57 17.40
CA VAL A 30 2.98 -14.32 18.06
C VAL A 30 3.23 -13.24 17.03
N PHE A 31 3.00 -11.99 17.47
CA PHE A 31 3.52 -10.79 16.82
C PHE A 31 4.34 -9.99 17.83
N HIS A 32 5.43 -9.41 17.38
CA HIS A 32 6.18 -8.43 18.17
C HIS A 32 6.62 -7.27 17.28
N GLY A 33 6.24 -6.05 17.66
CA GLY A 33 6.55 -4.81 16.96
C GLY A 33 7.43 -3.89 17.80
N VAL A 34 8.32 -3.16 17.13
CA VAL A 34 9.20 -2.14 17.72
C VAL A 34 9.10 -0.87 16.87
N GLU A 35 8.83 0.25 17.51
CA GLU A 35 8.63 1.53 16.85
C GLU A 35 9.95 2.27 16.59
N HIS A 36 10.01 3.02 15.49
CA HIS A 36 11.05 4.00 15.19
C HIS A 36 10.47 5.31 14.67
N GLY A 37 11.28 6.35 14.74
CA GLY A 37 10.83 7.69 14.37
C GLY A 37 11.12 8.06 12.91
N THR A 38 10.35 9.03 12.40
CA THR A 38 10.61 9.73 11.13
C THR A 38 11.07 11.15 11.40
N ARG A 39 12.10 11.59 10.68
CA ARG A 39 12.60 12.97 10.74
C ARG A 39 12.00 13.77 9.60
N PHE A 40 11.61 15.01 9.88
CA PHE A 40 11.08 15.96 8.91
C PHE A 40 11.99 17.21 8.86
N PRO A 41 13.16 17.14 8.17
CA PRO A 41 14.15 18.22 8.20
C PRO A 41 13.64 19.53 7.62
N ARG A 42 12.70 19.46 6.66
CA ARG A 42 12.03 20.60 6.00
C ARG A 42 10.59 20.23 5.66
N PRO A 43 9.69 21.18 5.40
CA PRO A 43 8.37 20.88 4.89
C PRO A 43 8.44 19.99 3.63
N GLY A 44 7.69 18.90 3.60
CA GLY A 44 7.67 17.93 2.50
C GLY A 44 8.85 16.95 2.46
N TRP A 45 9.82 17.06 3.37
CA TRP A 45 10.93 16.12 3.50
C TRP A 45 10.63 15.09 4.59
N ALA A 46 10.91 13.82 4.32
CA ALA A 46 10.73 12.73 5.26
C ALA A 46 11.92 11.76 5.17
N GLU A 47 12.64 11.58 6.27
CA GLU A 47 13.86 10.79 6.32
C GLU A 47 13.89 9.85 7.51
N GLN A 48 14.51 8.66 7.34
CA GLN A 48 14.80 7.72 8.41
C GLN A 48 16.23 7.21 8.31
N ASP A 49 16.79 6.79 9.45
CA ASP A 49 18.11 6.16 9.49
C ASP A 49 17.95 4.64 9.34
N PRO A 50 18.53 4.01 8.30
CA PRO A 50 18.50 2.56 8.15
C PRO A 50 19.08 1.78 9.34
N ALA A 51 19.96 2.39 10.16
CA ALA A 51 20.44 1.77 11.38
C ALA A 51 19.33 1.58 12.42
N ASP A 52 18.37 2.49 12.50
CA ASP A 52 17.20 2.36 13.37
C ASP A 52 16.32 1.18 12.91
N TRP A 53 16.14 1.01 11.59
CA TRP A 53 15.39 -0.14 11.05
C TRP A 53 16.00 -1.47 11.45
N TRP A 54 17.33 -1.59 11.32
CA TRP A 54 18.02 -2.82 11.67
C TRP A 54 17.93 -3.11 13.16
N SER A 55 18.11 -2.11 14.00
CA SER A 55 17.98 -2.25 15.45
C SER A 55 16.59 -2.71 15.86
N CYS A 56 15.54 -2.10 15.25
CA CYS A 56 14.14 -2.48 15.48
C CYS A 56 13.84 -3.91 14.96
N LEU A 57 14.41 -4.30 13.81
CA LEU A 57 14.27 -5.63 13.27
C LEU A 57 14.86 -6.68 14.23
N VAL A 58 16.07 -6.45 14.72
CA VAL A 58 16.74 -7.34 15.69
C VAL A 58 15.89 -7.50 16.94
N GLU A 59 15.39 -6.41 17.50
CA GLU A 59 14.55 -6.44 18.70
C GLU A 59 13.21 -7.13 18.42
N ALA A 60 12.57 -6.85 17.28
CA ALA A 60 11.30 -7.46 16.90
C ALA A 60 11.42 -8.99 16.73
N VAL A 61 12.47 -9.45 16.04
CA VAL A 61 12.72 -10.88 15.82
C VAL A 61 13.01 -11.59 17.13
N ARG A 62 13.93 -11.07 17.95
CA ARG A 62 14.24 -11.68 19.26
C ARG A 62 13.02 -11.74 20.17
N GLY A 63 12.26 -10.65 20.23
CA GLY A 63 11.03 -10.61 21.03
C GLY A 63 9.95 -11.55 20.53
N ALA A 64 9.83 -11.77 19.23
CA ALA A 64 8.91 -12.75 18.65
C ALA A 64 9.34 -14.19 19.01
N VAL A 65 10.62 -14.53 18.85
CA VAL A 65 11.16 -15.85 19.22
C VAL A 65 10.96 -16.14 20.70
N GLU A 66 11.35 -15.22 21.57
CA GLU A 66 11.21 -15.39 23.03
C GLU A 66 9.75 -15.61 23.45
N ARG A 67 8.82 -14.82 22.91
CA ARG A 67 7.40 -14.87 23.29
C ARG A 67 6.66 -16.06 22.70
N SER A 68 7.09 -16.57 21.54
CA SER A 68 6.47 -17.74 20.91
C SER A 68 6.76 -19.03 21.67
N GLY A 69 7.92 -19.11 22.35
CA GLY A 69 8.44 -20.35 22.95
C GLY A 69 8.90 -21.39 21.92
N VAL A 70 8.97 -21.02 20.63
CA VAL A 70 9.49 -21.86 19.55
C VAL A 70 11.02 -21.87 19.60
N SER A 71 11.64 -23.05 19.42
CA SER A 71 13.08 -23.10 19.26
C SER A 71 13.50 -22.44 17.95
N PRO A 72 14.56 -21.59 17.93
CA PRO A 72 15.07 -20.99 16.71
C PRO A 72 15.34 -22.01 15.57
N GLU A 73 15.74 -23.24 15.92
CA GLU A 73 16.00 -24.33 14.96
C GLU A 73 14.73 -24.91 14.32
N GLU A 74 13.54 -24.63 14.87
CA GLU A 74 12.26 -25.05 14.32
C GLU A 74 11.71 -24.04 13.29
N ILE A 75 12.33 -22.85 13.16
CA ILE A 75 12.01 -21.86 12.14
C ILE A 75 12.66 -22.27 10.83
N ALA A 76 11.85 -22.48 9.78
CA ALA A 76 12.33 -23.00 8.50
C ALA A 76 12.88 -21.91 7.57
N GLY A 77 12.44 -20.67 7.73
CA GLY A 77 12.86 -19.56 6.87
C GLY A 77 12.36 -18.22 7.35
N VAL A 78 12.88 -17.15 6.73
CA VAL A 78 12.51 -15.76 6.98
C VAL A 78 12.36 -15.01 5.67
N SER A 79 11.45 -14.05 5.63
CA SER A 79 11.32 -13.05 4.55
C SER A 79 10.93 -11.71 5.16
N THR A 80 11.23 -10.63 4.43
CA THR A 80 10.94 -9.27 4.86
C THR A 80 10.18 -8.53 3.78
N ASP A 81 9.19 -7.77 4.15
CA ASP A 81 8.66 -6.70 3.32
C ASP A 81 8.97 -5.33 3.95
N ALA A 82 8.79 -4.28 3.18
CA ALA A 82 8.96 -2.93 3.68
C ALA A 82 8.18 -1.90 2.84
N THR A 83 8.10 -0.68 3.37
CA THR A 83 7.54 0.45 2.60
C THR A 83 8.31 0.63 1.30
N THR A 84 7.58 0.70 0.19
CA THR A 84 8.15 0.91 -1.15
C THR A 84 8.59 2.36 -1.40
N CYS A 85 9.33 2.59 -2.48
CA CYS A 85 9.78 3.93 -2.89
C CYS A 85 10.67 4.62 -1.85
N THR A 86 11.28 3.86 -0.96
CA THR A 86 12.18 4.35 0.09
C THR A 86 13.62 4.13 -0.36
N VAL A 87 14.33 5.22 -0.69
CA VAL A 87 15.62 5.17 -1.38
C VAL A 87 16.78 5.21 -0.40
N VAL A 88 17.64 4.19 -0.48
CA VAL A 88 18.90 4.06 0.29
C VAL A 88 20.09 4.14 -0.65
N ALA A 89 21.08 4.95 -0.31
CA ALA A 89 22.35 5.09 -1.04
C ALA A 89 23.53 4.59 -0.19
N LEU A 90 24.37 3.71 -0.78
CA LEU A 90 25.47 3.05 -0.08
C LEU A 90 26.80 3.19 -0.82
N ASP A 91 27.88 3.33 -0.05
CA ASP A 91 29.26 3.40 -0.56
C ASP A 91 29.84 2.00 -0.87
N ARG A 92 31.11 1.98 -1.31
CA ARG A 92 31.85 0.74 -1.65
C ARG A 92 32.04 -0.23 -0.48
N GLN A 93 31.86 0.23 0.75
CA GLN A 93 31.91 -0.57 1.98
C GLN A 93 30.49 -0.95 2.44
N ASN A 94 29.48 -0.75 1.62
CA ASN A 94 28.07 -0.97 1.95
C ASN A 94 27.59 -0.13 3.17
N ARG A 95 28.21 1.01 3.43
CA ARG A 95 27.79 1.93 4.49
C ARG A 95 26.77 2.90 3.92
N VAL A 96 25.71 3.12 4.66
CA VAL A 96 24.68 4.11 4.33
C VAL A 96 25.31 5.50 4.32
N MET A 97 25.15 6.23 3.23
CA MET A 97 25.81 7.53 3.01
C MET A 97 24.98 8.71 3.53
N ARG A 98 23.68 8.51 3.68
CA ARG A 98 22.74 9.51 4.17
C ARG A 98 21.48 8.85 4.72
N PRO A 99 20.63 9.54 5.52
CA PRO A 99 19.32 9.03 5.86
C PRO A 99 18.50 8.70 4.60
N ALA A 100 17.73 7.63 4.64
CA ALA A 100 16.90 7.20 3.52
C ALA A 100 15.81 8.24 3.17
N LEU A 101 15.51 8.38 1.89
CA LEU A 101 14.38 9.18 1.40
C LEU A 101 13.11 8.33 1.43
N LEU A 102 12.19 8.63 2.35
CA LEU A 102 10.97 7.83 2.52
C LEU A 102 10.00 7.97 1.35
N TRP A 103 9.08 7.00 1.25
CA TRP A 103 8.01 7.02 0.25
C TRP A 103 7.20 8.33 0.25
N MET A 104 6.90 8.89 1.43
CA MET A 104 6.13 10.13 1.59
C MET A 104 6.94 11.42 1.36
N ASP A 105 8.23 11.31 1.03
CA ASP A 105 9.09 12.47 0.76
C ASP A 105 8.80 13.05 -0.63
N VAL A 106 8.42 14.32 -0.67
CA VAL A 106 8.02 15.01 -1.91
C VAL A 106 9.03 16.05 -2.39
N ARG A 107 10.28 16.01 -1.88
CA ARG A 107 11.34 16.95 -2.29
C ARG A 107 11.66 16.92 -3.78
N ALA A 108 11.39 15.81 -4.46
CA ALA A 108 11.68 15.58 -5.87
C ALA A 108 10.53 15.98 -6.81
N SER A 109 9.68 16.94 -6.42
CA SER A 109 8.51 17.34 -7.21
C SER A 109 8.87 17.90 -8.59
N ASP A 110 9.93 18.71 -8.69
CA ASP A 110 10.42 19.23 -9.98
C ASP A 110 10.97 18.11 -10.88
N GLN A 111 11.65 17.14 -10.29
CA GLN A 111 12.16 15.97 -11.00
C GLN A 111 10.99 15.08 -11.50
N ALA A 112 9.93 14.94 -10.72
CA ALA A 112 8.74 14.20 -11.12
C ALA A 112 8.08 14.81 -12.37
N ARG A 113 7.98 16.14 -12.46
CA ARG A 113 7.51 16.83 -13.67
C ARG A 113 8.39 16.50 -14.88
N ARG A 114 9.71 16.50 -14.72
CA ARG A 114 10.64 16.13 -15.80
C ARG A 114 10.53 14.66 -16.21
N VAL A 115 10.27 13.74 -15.28
CA VAL A 115 9.95 12.34 -15.63
C VAL A 115 8.73 12.31 -16.54
N GLN A 116 7.66 13.02 -16.21
CA GLN A 116 6.46 13.11 -17.03
C GLN A 116 6.72 13.73 -18.41
N GLU A 117 7.53 14.78 -18.48
CA GLU A 117 7.87 15.48 -19.72
C GLU A 117 8.68 14.65 -20.71
N THR A 118 9.30 13.54 -20.27
CA THR A 118 10.00 12.62 -21.18
C THR A 118 9.06 11.97 -22.19
N GLY A 119 7.79 11.77 -21.83
CA GLY A 119 6.82 11.03 -22.66
C GLY A 119 7.23 9.58 -22.94
N ASP A 120 8.11 9.00 -22.12
CA ASP A 120 8.65 7.66 -22.31
C ASP A 120 7.53 6.59 -22.26
N PRO A 121 7.59 5.53 -23.08
CA PRO A 121 6.60 4.44 -23.05
C PRO A 121 6.43 3.76 -21.69
N ALA A 122 7.44 3.80 -20.81
CA ALA A 122 7.35 3.26 -19.46
C ALA A 122 6.30 3.98 -18.59
N LEU A 123 5.92 5.21 -18.94
CA LEU A 123 4.86 5.96 -18.23
C LEU A 123 3.48 5.31 -18.30
N LYS A 124 3.30 4.29 -19.15
CA LYS A 124 2.07 3.46 -19.14
C LYS A 124 1.76 2.87 -17.75
N TYR A 125 2.80 2.55 -16.95
CA TYR A 125 2.63 1.97 -15.61
C TYR A 125 2.05 2.92 -14.58
N ASN A 126 2.12 4.23 -14.80
CA ASN A 126 1.42 5.23 -13.97
C ASN A 126 0.12 5.74 -14.62
N GLY A 127 -0.49 4.91 -15.47
CA GLY A 127 -1.76 5.23 -16.12
C GLY A 127 -1.67 6.42 -17.08
N PHE A 128 -0.49 6.67 -17.67
CA PHE A 128 -0.19 7.85 -18.49
C PHE A 128 -0.44 9.19 -17.75
N GLY A 129 -0.69 9.12 -16.46
CA GLY A 129 -0.90 10.27 -15.59
C GLY A 129 0.41 10.89 -15.10
N PRO A 130 0.34 11.88 -14.21
CA PRO A 130 1.51 12.53 -13.63
C PRO A 130 2.43 11.53 -12.92
N SER A 131 3.75 11.72 -13.07
CA SER A 131 4.72 11.03 -12.24
C SER A 131 4.71 11.58 -10.81
N SER A 132 5.21 10.83 -9.84
CA SER A 132 5.25 11.26 -8.44
C SER A 132 6.68 11.56 -7.99
N ALA A 133 6.79 12.55 -7.07
CA ALA A 133 8.02 12.83 -6.35
C ALA A 133 8.50 11.64 -5.50
N GLU A 134 7.59 10.76 -5.14
CA GLU A 134 7.85 9.58 -4.31
C GLU A 134 8.70 8.53 -5.02
N TRP A 135 8.65 8.47 -6.37
CA TRP A 135 9.16 7.34 -7.14
C TRP A 135 10.67 7.38 -7.38
N MET A 136 11.26 6.20 -7.60
CA MET A 136 12.69 5.99 -7.73
C MET A 136 13.37 6.92 -8.75
N PRO A 137 12.87 7.11 -10.01
CA PRO A 137 13.52 8.00 -10.96
C PRO A 137 13.57 9.45 -10.50
N SER A 138 12.49 9.95 -9.88
CA SER A 138 12.42 11.32 -9.36
C SER A 138 13.42 11.54 -8.25
N LYS A 139 13.49 10.64 -7.27
CA LYS A 139 14.40 10.72 -6.13
C LYS A 139 15.87 10.53 -6.53
N THR A 140 16.16 9.63 -7.45
CA THR A 140 17.54 9.43 -7.94
C THR A 140 18.03 10.61 -8.76
N LEU A 141 17.16 11.23 -9.56
CA LEU A 141 17.46 12.46 -10.28
C LEU A 141 17.70 13.62 -9.30
N TRP A 142 16.87 13.74 -8.24
CA TRP A 142 17.07 14.72 -7.19
C TRP A 142 18.43 14.54 -6.48
N LEU A 143 18.81 13.31 -6.15
CA LEU A 143 20.12 13.01 -5.55
C LEU A 143 21.26 13.49 -6.44
N LYS A 144 21.21 13.19 -7.75
CA LYS A 144 22.24 13.64 -8.71
C LYS A 144 22.39 15.16 -8.74
N GLU A 145 21.28 15.89 -8.69
CA GLU A 145 21.27 17.36 -8.83
C GLU A 145 21.58 18.09 -7.52
N ASN A 146 21.14 17.57 -6.38
CA ASN A 146 21.22 18.29 -5.10
C ASN A 146 22.26 17.71 -4.13
N GLU A 147 22.62 16.43 -4.29
CA GLU A 147 23.65 15.75 -3.52
C GLU A 147 24.61 14.97 -4.45
N PRO A 148 25.28 15.66 -5.41
CA PRO A 148 26.10 15.00 -6.43
C PRO A 148 27.22 14.14 -5.83
N GLU A 149 27.82 14.55 -4.71
CA GLU A 149 28.85 13.77 -4.03
C GLU A 149 28.29 12.43 -3.51
N THR A 150 27.09 12.43 -2.95
CA THR A 150 26.37 11.20 -2.54
C THR A 150 26.08 10.34 -3.76
N TYR A 151 25.51 10.92 -4.82
CA TYR A 151 25.14 10.19 -6.03
C TYR A 151 26.36 9.55 -6.72
N GLU A 152 27.46 10.30 -6.90
CA GLU A 152 28.67 9.84 -7.57
C GLU A 152 29.39 8.73 -6.80
N ASN A 153 29.49 8.85 -5.47
CA ASN A 153 30.18 7.88 -4.63
C ASN A 153 29.32 6.68 -4.23
N ALA A 154 28.01 6.74 -4.42
CA ALA A 154 27.13 5.59 -4.22
C ALA A 154 27.42 4.49 -5.24
N VAL A 155 27.73 3.29 -4.77
CA VAL A 155 27.84 2.09 -5.61
C VAL A 155 26.57 1.29 -5.61
N ARG A 156 25.68 1.53 -4.64
CA ARG A 156 24.34 0.95 -4.59
C ARG A 156 23.31 2.03 -4.27
N ILE A 157 22.22 2.00 -5.03
CA ILE A 157 20.98 2.71 -4.75
C ILE A 157 19.88 1.65 -4.83
N CYS A 158 19.13 1.47 -3.75
CA CYS A 158 18.15 0.39 -3.63
C CYS A 158 16.91 0.83 -2.84
N ASP A 159 15.89 -0.02 -2.86
CA ASP A 159 14.71 0.15 -2.01
C ASP A 159 14.98 -0.39 -0.59
N TYR A 160 14.14 -0.05 0.36
CA TYR A 160 14.24 -0.48 1.77
C TYR A 160 14.19 -2.00 1.89
N ALA A 161 13.24 -2.67 1.24
CA ALA A 161 13.13 -4.13 1.27
C ALA A 161 14.39 -4.83 0.73
N ASP A 162 15.01 -4.29 -0.32
CA ASP A 162 16.23 -4.82 -0.90
C ASP A 162 17.43 -4.65 0.06
N TRP A 163 17.48 -3.50 0.76
CA TRP A 163 18.50 -3.26 1.79
C TRP A 163 18.36 -4.24 2.97
N MET A 164 17.12 -4.51 3.43
CA MET A 164 16.90 -5.50 4.49
C MET A 164 17.35 -6.90 4.07
N THR A 165 16.99 -7.31 2.85
CA THR A 165 17.42 -8.61 2.29
C THR A 165 18.94 -8.71 2.23
N PHE A 166 19.62 -7.63 1.79
CA PHE A 166 21.08 -7.57 1.81
C PHE A 166 21.66 -7.69 3.23
N ARG A 167 21.10 -7.00 4.22
CA ARG A 167 21.56 -7.09 5.62
C ARG A 167 21.44 -8.48 6.20
N LEU A 168 20.43 -9.24 5.79
CA LEU A 168 20.23 -10.62 6.23
C LEU A 168 21.20 -11.60 5.55
N THR A 169 21.47 -11.41 4.24
CA THR A 169 22.12 -12.44 3.41
C THR A 169 23.52 -12.07 2.91
N GLY A 170 23.85 -10.79 2.90
CA GLY A 170 25.05 -10.28 2.21
C GLY A 170 24.93 -10.23 0.67
N GLU A 171 23.80 -10.66 0.09
CA GLU A 171 23.57 -10.75 -1.34
C GLU A 171 22.77 -9.53 -1.84
N TRP A 172 23.26 -8.88 -2.90
CA TRP A 172 22.55 -7.78 -3.54
C TRP A 172 21.53 -8.29 -4.58
N THR A 173 20.27 -8.19 -4.21
CA THR A 173 19.10 -8.49 -5.07
C THR A 173 18.09 -7.37 -4.99
N ALA A 174 17.33 -7.15 -6.05
CA ALA A 174 16.10 -6.37 -6.04
C ALA A 174 14.89 -7.30 -6.15
N SER A 175 13.84 -6.98 -5.44
CA SER A 175 12.55 -7.63 -5.68
C SER A 175 11.97 -7.18 -7.02
N ILE A 176 11.44 -8.11 -7.81
CA ILE A 176 10.67 -7.78 -9.02
C ILE A 176 9.53 -6.82 -8.68
N ASN A 177 8.94 -6.97 -7.51
CA ASN A 177 7.87 -6.11 -7.02
C ASN A 177 8.32 -4.66 -6.89
N THR A 178 9.37 -4.36 -6.10
CA THR A 178 9.88 -2.99 -5.91
C THR A 178 10.50 -2.43 -7.18
N ALA A 179 11.14 -3.26 -8.01
CA ALA A 179 11.73 -2.86 -9.28
C ALA A 179 10.67 -2.48 -10.33
N SER A 180 9.58 -3.25 -10.47
CA SER A 180 8.49 -2.94 -11.40
C SER A 180 7.61 -1.80 -10.87
N PHE A 181 7.33 -1.81 -9.59
CA PHE A 181 6.53 -0.81 -8.91
C PHE A 181 7.32 0.49 -8.73
N ARG A 182 6.98 1.51 -9.49
CA ARG A 182 7.56 2.86 -9.38
C ARG A 182 9.02 3.04 -9.83
N ALA A 183 9.75 1.96 -10.20
CA ALA A 183 11.06 2.07 -10.83
C ALA A 183 11.04 1.61 -12.30
N TYR A 184 9.86 1.17 -12.78
CA TYR A 184 9.53 0.86 -14.18
C TYR A 184 10.26 -0.35 -14.78
N TYR A 185 10.81 -1.26 -13.97
CA TYR A 185 11.38 -2.49 -14.47
C TYR A 185 10.30 -3.38 -15.09
N ASP A 186 10.56 -3.93 -16.27
CA ASP A 186 9.68 -4.92 -16.92
C ASP A 186 10.51 -5.94 -17.65
N ARG A 187 10.55 -7.17 -17.14
CA ARG A 187 11.34 -8.25 -17.78
C ARG A 187 10.87 -8.59 -19.19
N ASN A 188 9.59 -8.37 -19.52
CA ASN A 188 9.02 -8.61 -20.84
C ASN A 188 9.48 -7.60 -21.89
N THR A 189 9.97 -6.43 -21.48
CA THR A 189 10.47 -5.37 -22.36
C THR A 189 11.98 -5.18 -22.28
N GLY A 190 12.70 -6.10 -21.66
CA GLY A 190 14.17 -6.08 -21.58
C GLY A 190 14.72 -5.60 -20.23
N GLY A 191 13.87 -5.38 -19.24
CA GLY A 191 14.28 -5.02 -17.88
C GLY A 191 14.13 -3.54 -17.57
N TRP A 192 15.21 -2.88 -17.17
CA TRP A 192 15.19 -1.45 -16.85
C TRP A 192 14.94 -0.59 -18.09
N PRO A 193 14.07 0.44 -18.03
CA PRO A 193 13.80 1.33 -19.17
C PRO A 193 14.96 2.31 -19.39
N GLU A 194 16.00 1.85 -20.11
CA GLU A 194 17.19 2.66 -20.43
C GLU A 194 16.85 3.97 -21.11
N SER A 195 15.78 4.00 -21.94
CA SER A 195 15.28 5.20 -22.61
C SER A 195 14.85 6.27 -21.59
N LEU A 196 14.09 5.90 -20.57
CA LEU A 196 13.61 6.81 -19.53
C LEU A 196 14.78 7.37 -18.71
N TYR A 197 15.62 6.49 -18.17
CA TYR A 197 16.75 6.91 -17.33
C TYR A 197 17.80 7.69 -18.13
N GLY A 198 18.00 7.32 -19.41
CA GLY A 198 18.86 8.07 -20.33
C GLY A 198 18.32 9.46 -20.65
N ALA A 199 17.03 9.60 -20.94
CA ALA A 199 16.38 10.89 -21.19
C ALA A 199 16.46 11.85 -19.97
N LEU A 200 16.44 11.28 -18.75
CA LEU A 200 16.62 12.04 -17.51
C LEU A 200 18.11 12.39 -17.21
N GLY A 201 19.05 11.86 -18.00
CA GLY A 201 20.48 12.06 -17.77
C GLY A 201 21.02 11.29 -16.56
N ILE A 202 20.35 10.24 -16.11
CA ILE A 202 20.73 9.37 -14.98
C ILE A 202 20.88 7.91 -15.41
N GLY A 203 21.16 7.62 -16.69
CA GLY A 203 21.32 6.25 -17.18
C GLY A 203 22.37 5.43 -16.41
N ASP A 204 23.39 6.09 -15.84
CA ASP A 204 24.41 5.49 -14.99
C ASP A 204 23.87 4.91 -13.67
N VAL A 205 22.68 5.32 -13.20
CA VAL A 205 22.05 4.76 -12.00
C VAL A 205 21.70 3.28 -12.14
N LEU A 206 21.46 2.81 -13.38
CA LEU A 206 21.12 1.42 -13.64
C LEU A 206 22.24 0.45 -13.23
N GLU A 207 23.49 0.89 -13.27
CA GLU A 207 24.64 0.13 -12.75
C GLU A 207 24.71 0.13 -11.22
N LYS A 208 24.04 1.09 -10.57
CA LYS A 208 23.98 1.22 -9.11
C LYS A 208 22.79 0.45 -8.50
N PHE A 209 21.80 0.04 -9.29
CA PHE A 209 20.73 -0.83 -8.81
C PHE A 209 21.25 -2.22 -8.49
N PRO A 210 20.59 -3.00 -7.61
CA PRO A 210 20.97 -4.39 -7.36
C PRO A 210 21.06 -5.20 -8.66
N PRO A 211 22.11 -6.02 -8.84
CA PRO A 211 22.41 -6.63 -10.16
C PRO A 211 21.47 -7.77 -10.56
N ARG A 212 20.72 -8.32 -9.61
CA ARG A 212 19.78 -9.42 -9.85
C ARG A 212 18.39 -9.00 -9.43
N VAL A 213 17.41 -9.09 -10.31
CA VAL A 213 15.99 -8.89 -10.00
C VAL A 213 15.36 -10.28 -9.87
N LEU A 214 14.80 -10.56 -8.70
CA LEU A 214 14.23 -11.86 -8.33
C LEU A 214 12.73 -11.77 -8.05
N ASP A 215 12.02 -12.85 -8.35
CA ASP A 215 10.61 -13.00 -7.96
C ASP A 215 10.49 -13.09 -6.45
N MET A 216 9.40 -12.57 -5.91
CA MET A 216 9.07 -12.74 -4.49
C MET A 216 8.99 -14.24 -4.15
N GLY A 217 9.45 -14.61 -2.95
CA GLY A 217 9.53 -16.00 -2.51
C GLY A 217 10.75 -16.78 -3.04
N THR A 218 11.53 -16.22 -3.97
CA THR A 218 12.78 -16.86 -4.39
C THR A 218 13.79 -16.88 -3.26
N ALA A 219 14.42 -18.03 -2.99
CA ALA A 219 15.51 -18.12 -2.03
C ALA A 219 16.70 -17.25 -2.48
N VAL A 220 17.07 -16.26 -1.68
CA VAL A 220 18.21 -15.36 -1.95
C VAL A 220 19.52 -16.01 -1.47
N GLY A 221 19.48 -16.59 -0.29
CA GLY A 221 20.60 -17.20 0.39
C GLY A 221 20.20 -17.61 1.80
N GLY A 222 21.18 -17.86 2.66
CA GLY A 222 20.95 -18.06 4.09
C GLY A 222 21.34 -16.84 4.92
N LEU A 223 20.89 -16.76 6.15
CA LEU A 223 21.38 -15.75 7.10
C LEU A 223 22.90 -15.81 7.19
N THR A 224 23.54 -14.66 7.08
CA THR A 224 24.97 -14.55 7.39
C THR A 224 25.21 -14.85 8.87
N ARG A 225 26.43 -15.21 9.21
CA ARG A 225 26.81 -15.43 10.60
C ARG A 225 26.54 -14.21 11.47
N GLU A 226 26.86 -13.01 10.98
CA GLU A 226 26.62 -11.74 11.69
C GLU A 226 25.13 -11.52 11.97
N ALA A 227 24.29 -11.64 10.92
CA ALA A 227 22.84 -11.50 11.07
C ALA A 227 22.26 -12.58 12.01
N ALA A 228 22.70 -13.82 11.90
CA ALA A 228 22.26 -14.92 12.73
C ALA A 228 22.57 -14.68 14.23
N GLU A 229 23.80 -14.24 14.54
CA GLU A 229 24.22 -13.91 15.92
C GLU A 229 23.40 -12.74 16.49
N GLU A 230 23.14 -11.68 15.69
CA GLU A 230 22.34 -10.53 16.11
C GLU A 230 20.86 -10.90 16.31
N LEU A 231 20.28 -11.71 15.42
CA LEU A 231 18.88 -12.10 15.47
C LEU A 231 18.58 -13.23 16.48
N GLY A 232 19.58 -13.99 16.88
CA GLY A 232 19.41 -15.19 17.69
C GLY A 232 18.77 -16.35 16.90
N LEU A 233 19.06 -16.44 15.60
CA LEU A 233 18.59 -17.46 14.67
C LEU A 233 19.76 -18.28 14.12
N PRO A 234 19.51 -19.47 13.53
CA PRO A 234 20.58 -20.29 12.96
C PRO A 234 21.28 -19.62 11.77
N GLU A 235 22.63 -19.69 11.72
CA GLU A 235 23.40 -19.34 10.52
C GLU A 235 22.95 -20.22 9.34
N GLY A 236 22.78 -19.62 8.16
CA GLY A 236 22.32 -20.31 6.97
C GLY A 236 20.81 -20.55 6.91
N LEU A 237 20.02 -20.06 7.87
CA LEU A 237 18.56 -20.09 7.77
C LEU A 237 18.09 -19.46 6.45
N PRO A 238 17.27 -20.14 5.63
CA PRO A 238 16.82 -19.62 4.34
C PRO A 238 16.15 -18.25 4.45
N VAL A 239 16.59 -17.33 3.58
CA VAL A 239 15.99 -16.00 3.41
C VAL A 239 15.36 -15.90 2.03
N ALA A 240 14.07 -15.62 1.97
CA ALA A 240 13.34 -15.42 0.72
C ALA A 240 13.29 -13.96 0.31
N GLN A 241 13.29 -13.69 -0.99
CA GLN A 241 13.06 -12.35 -1.54
C GLN A 241 11.64 -11.89 -1.17
N GLY A 242 11.55 -10.78 -0.50
CA GLY A 242 10.29 -10.11 -0.21
C GLY A 242 9.95 -9.01 -1.20
N GLY A 243 9.17 -8.02 -0.76
CA GLY A 243 8.71 -6.93 -1.63
C GLY A 243 8.17 -5.73 -0.85
N GLY A 244 7.32 -4.96 -1.50
CA GLY A 244 6.65 -3.81 -0.89
C GLY A 244 5.46 -4.24 -0.01
N ASP A 245 5.33 -3.58 1.13
CA ASP A 245 4.35 -3.86 2.18
C ASP A 245 2.91 -4.04 1.67
N ALA A 246 2.41 -3.13 0.82
CA ALA A 246 1.05 -3.20 0.29
C ALA A 246 0.82 -4.44 -0.62
N PHE A 247 1.83 -4.84 -1.40
CA PHE A 247 1.75 -5.99 -2.30
C PHE A 247 1.94 -7.31 -1.55
N VAL A 248 2.88 -7.34 -0.61
CA VAL A 248 3.05 -8.48 0.29
C VAL A 248 1.83 -8.60 1.21
N GLY A 249 1.25 -7.47 1.62
CA GLY A 249 -0.03 -7.43 2.32
C GLY A 249 -1.17 -8.03 1.50
N ALA A 250 -1.29 -7.67 0.23
CA ALA A 250 -2.28 -8.27 -0.66
C ALA A 250 -2.07 -9.79 -0.81
N LEU A 251 -0.83 -10.24 -0.88
CA LEU A 251 -0.49 -11.67 -0.85
C LEU A 251 -0.98 -12.34 0.45
N GLY A 252 -0.68 -11.74 1.62
CA GLY A 252 -1.14 -12.25 2.91
C GLY A 252 -2.66 -12.23 3.10
N LEU A 253 -3.37 -11.48 2.25
CA LEU A 253 -4.84 -11.51 2.15
C LEU A 253 -5.35 -12.52 1.11
N GLY A 254 -4.47 -13.29 0.47
CA GLY A 254 -4.84 -14.33 -0.51
C GLY A 254 -5.17 -13.79 -1.90
N VAL A 255 -4.69 -12.60 -2.25
CA VAL A 255 -4.88 -12.03 -3.59
C VAL A 255 -3.84 -12.60 -4.55
N THR A 256 -4.07 -13.82 -4.99
CA THR A 256 -3.15 -14.60 -5.85
C THR A 256 -3.79 -15.02 -7.18
N GLU A 257 -5.09 -14.79 -7.34
CA GLU A 257 -5.84 -15.19 -8.54
C GLU A 257 -6.30 -13.96 -9.35
N PRO A 258 -6.34 -14.07 -10.69
CA PRO A 258 -6.88 -13.02 -11.53
C PRO A 258 -8.33 -12.64 -11.17
N GLY A 259 -8.59 -11.34 -11.08
CA GLY A 259 -9.88 -10.80 -10.65
C GLY A 259 -10.03 -10.58 -9.15
N LYS A 260 -9.20 -11.21 -8.32
CA LYS A 260 -9.13 -10.86 -6.89
C LYS A 260 -8.38 -9.56 -6.68
N LEU A 261 -8.83 -8.78 -5.70
CA LEU A 261 -8.14 -7.57 -5.27
C LEU A 261 -8.20 -7.41 -3.75
N ALA A 262 -7.13 -6.87 -3.19
CA ALA A 262 -7.10 -6.41 -1.80
C ALA A 262 -7.64 -4.98 -1.74
N LEU A 263 -8.49 -4.70 -0.76
CA LEU A 263 -8.89 -3.38 -0.33
C LEU A 263 -8.33 -3.18 1.08
N ILE A 264 -7.11 -2.66 1.16
CA ILE A 264 -6.42 -2.42 2.43
C ILE A 264 -6.92 -1.07 2.97
N THR A 265 -7.69 -1.14 4.05
CA THR A 265 -8.42 -0.01 4.58
C THR A 265 -7.81 0.52 5.87
N GLY A 266 -7.53 1.81 5.86
CA GLY A 266 -7.00 2.54 7.01
C GLY A 266 -7.47 4.00 6.97
N SER A 267 -6.55 4.94 7.15
CA SER A 267 -6.82 6.37 6.90
C SER A 267 -7.15 6.63 5.44
N SER A 268 -6.58 5.83 4.54
CA SER A 268 -6.78 5.78 3.10
C SER A 268 -7.19 4.37 2.66
N HIS A 269 -7.57 4.19 1.39
CA HIS A 269 -7.69 2.87 0.76
C HIS A 269 -6.55 2.66 -0.22
N VAL A 270 -5.91 1.50 -0.14
CA VAL A 270 -5.01 0.97 -1.16
C VAL A 270 -5.69 -0.24 -1.80
N ILE A 271 -5.77 -0.24 -3.12
CA ILE A 271 -6.35 -1.32 -3.92
C ILE A 271 -5.22 -1.96 -4.71
N VAL A 272 -5.03 -3.27 -4.54
CA VAL A 272 -4.05 -4.06 -5.30
C VAL A 272 -4.75 -5.29 -5.84
N GLY A 273 -4.79 -5.46 -7.16
CA GLY A 273 -5.46 -6.57 -7.81
C GLY A 273 -4.53 -7.41 -8.68
N GLN A 274 -4.92 -8.66 -8.95
CA GLN A 274 -4.21 -9.56 -9.86
C GLN A 274 -4.97 -9.73 -11.17
N ALA A 275 -4.24 -9.76 -12.29
CA ALA A 275 -4.76 -9.94 -13.64
C ALA A 275 -3.97 -11.01 -14.40
N ALA A 276 -4.64 -11.78 -15.27
CA ALA A 276 -3.98 -12.74 -16.16
C ALA A 276 -3.27 -12.04 -17.32
N ASP A 277 -3.82 -10.93 -17.79
CA ASP A 277 -3.34 -10.14 -18.92
C ASP A 277 -3.01 -8.71 -18.47
N PRO A 278 -2.11 -7.99 -19.16
CA PRO A 278 -1.77 -6.63 -18.81
C PRO A 278 -2.88 -5.64 -19.24
N HIS A 279 -3.26 -4.75 -18.33
CA HIS A 279 -4.25 -3.69 -18.55
C HIS A 279 -3.61 -2.33 -18.27
N TYR A 280 -3.59 -1.45 -19.27
CA TYR A 280 -3.04 -0.11 -19.14
C TYR A 280 -4.11 0.93 -19.48
N GLY A 281 -4.20 1.98 -18.70
CA GLY A 281 -5.17 3.04 -18.96
C GLY A 281 -5.06 4.19 -17.99
N GLN A 282 -5.72 5.30 -18.30
CA GLN A 282 -5.81 6.44 -17.39
C GLN A 282 -6.67 6.09 -16.18
N GLY A 283 -6.25 6.54 -15.00
CA GLY A 283 -7.03 6.47 -13.79
C GLY A 283 -6.78 5.26 -12.87
N PHE A 284 -5.81 4.41 -13.19
CA PHE A 284 -5.24 3.41 -12.28
C PHE A 284 -3.78 3.14 -12.64
N PHE A 285 -3.06 2.41 -11.80
CA PHE A 285 -1.64 2.13 -11.96
C PHE A 285 -1.39 0.64 -12.25
N GLY A 286 -0.27 0.33 -12.84
CA GLY A 286 0.10 -1.03 -13.27
C GLY A 286 0.02 -1.13 -14.81
N SER A 287 -0.05 -2.27 -15.43
CA SER A 287 0.06 -3.63 -14.88
C SER A 287 1.53 -4.00 -14.63
N TYR A 288 1.88 -4.23 -13.39
CA TYR A 288 3.24 -4.61 -13.02
C TYR A 288 3.44 -6.10 -13.26
N THR A 289 4.36 -6.43 -14.17
CA THR A 289 4.69 -7.83 -14.53
C THR A 289 5.27 -8.55 -13.33
N ASP A 290 4.70 -9.71 -12.99
CA ASP A 290 5.15 -10.56 -11.87
C ASP A 290 5.16 -9.84 -10.50
N GLY A 291 4.36 -8.80 -10.35
CA GLY A 291 4.40 -7.92 -9.18
C GLY A 291 4.09 -8.62 -7.85
N ILE A 292 3.27 -9.68 -7.86
CA ILE A 292 3.04 -10.57 -6.71
C ILE A 292 3.27 -12.02 -7.12
N VAL A 293 2.52 -12.50 -8.10
CA VAL A 293 2.55 -13.90 -8.55
C VAL A 293 3.26 -13.98 -9.90
N PRO A 294 4.30 -14.81 -10.05
CA PRO A 294 4.95 -15.02 -11.33
C PRO A 294 3.97 -15.44 -12.43
N GLY A 295 4.07 -14.81 -13.60
CA GLY A 295 3.19 -15.05 -14.75
C GLY A 295 1.88 -14.26 -14.71
N GLN A 296 1.66 -13.42 -13.71
CA GLN A 296 0.51 -12.52 -13.59
C GLN A 296 0.93 -11.05 -13.58
N TYR A 297 -0.08 -10.18 -13.61
CA TYR A 297 0.10 -8.73 -13.60
C TYR A 297 -0.63 -8.12 -12.40
N SER A 298 0.02 -7.19 -11.70
CA SER A 298 -0.61 -6.49 -10.60
C SER A 298 -1.11 -5.12 -11.05
N VAL A 299 -2.35 -4.79 -10.72
CA VAL A 299 -2.96 -3.46 -10.93
C VAL A 299 -3.16 -2.77 -9.59
N GLU A 300 -3.15 -1.43 -9.59
CA GLU A 300 -3.25 -0.65 -8.37
C GLU A 300 -4.19 0.53 -8.55
N GLY A 301 -4.87 0.87 -7.47
CA GLY A 301 -5.66 2.08 -7.31
C GLY A 301 -5.71 2.51 -5.85
N GLY A 302 -6.44 3.56 -5.56
CA GLY A 302 -6.64 3.94 -4.16
C GLY A 302 -7.28 5.31 -3.95
N GLN A 303 -7.74 5.52 -2.72
CA GLN A 303 -8.36 6.76 -2.25
C GLN A 303 -7.49 7.34 -1.14
N VAL A 304 -7.19 8.65 -1.22
CA VAL A 304 -6.29 9.31 -0.27
C VAL A 304 -6.91 9.42 1.12
N SER A 305 -8.23 9.62 1.17
CA SER A 305 -8.96 9.85 2.41
C SER A 305 -10.19 8.95 2.48
N THR A 306 -10.26 8.10 3.49
CA THR A 306 -11.38 7.18 3.74
C THR A 306 -11.67 7.10 5.22
N GLY A 307 -11.04 6.22 5.98
CA GLY A 307 -11.17 6.19 7.44
C GLY A 307 -10.80 7.50 8.12
N SER A 308 -9.92 8.31 7.51
CA SER A 308 -9.62 9.66 7.99
C SER A 308 -10.84 10.59 7.95
N ILE A 309 -11.71 10.48 6.92
CA ILE A 309 -12.98 11.27 6.86
C ILE A 309 -13.95 10.79 7.94
N VAL A 310 -14.04 9.47 8.12
CA VAL A 310 -14.88 8.86 9.17
C VAL A 310 -14.41 9.32 10.56
N ALA A 311 -13.10 9.31 10.81
CA ALA A 311 -12.51 9.81 12.05
C ALA A 311 -12.72 11.34 12.22
N TRP A 312 -12.55 12.11 11.15
CA TRP A 312 -12.83 13.54 11.14
C TRP A 312 -14.27 13.83 11.54
N PHE A 313 -15.25 13.14 10.94
CA PHE A 313 -16.66 13.33 11.30
C PHE A 313 -16.91 12.99 12.77
N LYS A 314 -16.41 11.85 13.25
CA LYS A 314 -16.53 11.45 14.66
C LYS A 314 -15.99 12.53 15.59
N ASN A 315 -14.80 13.05 15.30
CA ASN A 315 -14.10 13.98 16.18
C ASN A 315 -14.71 15.40 16.16
N GLN A 316 -15.26 15.84 15.01
CA GLN A 316 -15.73 17.22 14.85
C GLN A 316 -17.26 17.36 15.05
N PHE A 317 -18.05 16.33 14.72
CA PHE A 317 -19.50 16.47 14.60
C PHE A 317 -20.32 15.47 15.43
N ALA A 318 -19.69 14.43 16.01
CA ALA A 318 -20.41 13.35 16.69
C ALA A 318 -20.46 13.46 18.22
N ALA A 319 -20.40 14.65 18.82
CA ALA A 319 -20.39 14.83 20.27
C ALA A 319 -21.60 14.18 20.97
N ALA A 320 -22.80 14.25 20.36
CA ALA A 320 -24.00 13.61 20.92
C ALA A 320 -23.91 12.08 20.88
N ALA A 321 -23.41 11.51 19.79
CA ALA A 321 -23.18 10.07 19.68
C ALA A 321 -22.11 9.59 20.67
N ALA A 322 -21.04 10.36 20.86
CA ALA A 322 -20.00 10.06 21.86
C ALA A 322 -20.57 10.09 23.31
N ALA A 323 -21.43 11.05 23.63
CA ALA A 323 -22.08 11.10 24.92
C ALA A 323 -23.01 9.89 25.15
N GLU A 324 -23.74 9.46 24.13
CA GLU A 324 -24.61 8.28 24.20
C GLU A 324 -23.76 6.98 24.30
N ALA A 325 -22.70 6.87 23.53
CA ALA A 325 -21.76 5.74 23.61
C ALA A 325 -21.18 5.57 25.03
N ASN A 326 -20.74 6.68 25.63
CA ASN A 326 -20.23 6.68 27.01
C ASN A 326 -21.28 6.20 28.02
N LYS A 327 -22.55 6.59 27.87
CA LYS A 327 -23.63 6.10 28.76
C LYS A 327 -23.88 4.60 28.59
N ARG A 328 -23.75 4.10 27.37
CA ARG A 328 -24.01 2.70 27.03
C ARG A 328 -22.78 1.80 27.24
N GLY A 329 -21.59 2.36 27.43
CA GLY A 329 -20.33 1.61 27.53
C GLY A 329 -19.93 0.92 26.22
N VAL A 330 -20.24 1.53 25.07
CA VAL A 330 -19.90 1.04 23.72
C VAL A 330 -18.99 2.04 22.98
N ASP A 331 -18.46 1.66 21.82
CA ASP A 331 -17.70 2.60 20.99
C ASP A 331 -18.63 3.63 20.32
N THR A 332 -18.10 4.84 20.07
CA THR A 332 -18.84 5.90 19.36
C THR A 332 -19.26 5.46 17.95
N TYR A 333 -18.44 4.63 17.28
CA TYR A 333 -18.77 4.10 15.96
C TYR A 333 -19.97 3.15 15.99
N ASP A 334 -20.21 2.43 17.09
CA ASP A 334 -21.40 1.57 17.22
C ASP A 334 -22.68 2.42 17.17
N VAL A 335 -22.70 3.54 17.90
CA VAL A 335 -23.83 4.47 17.87
C VAL A 335 -23.98 5.14 16.51
N LEU A 336 -22.89 5.54 15.87
CA LEU A 336 -22.93 6.13 14.53
C LEU A 336 -23.42 5.13 13.47
N ASN A 337 -22.98 3.88 13.53
CA ASN A 337 -23.45 2.80 12.65
C ASN A 337 -24.95 2.52 12.85
N GLU A 338 -25.45 2.52 14.08
CA GLU A 338 -26.89 2.39 14.37
C GLU A 338 -27.69 3.55 13.76
N LEU A 339 -27.22 4.80 13.92
CA LEU A 339 -27.86 5.97 13.33
C LEU A 339 -27.87 5.91 11.80
N ALA A 340 -26.77 5.52 11.20
CA ALA A 340 -26.64 5.36 9.75
C ALA A 340 -27.48 4.20 9.19
N GLY A 341 -27.60 3.10 9.94
CA GLY A 341 -28.41 1.94 9.57
C GLY A 341 -29.91 2.23 9.46
N ASN A 342 -30.39 3.27 10.15
CA ASN A 342 -31.79 3.71 10.08
C ASN A 342 -32.07 4.70 8.93
N VAL A 343 -31.07 5.09 8.16
CA VAL A 343 -31.20 5.99 7.00
C VAL A 343 -31.28 5.16 5.73
N PRO A 344 -32.13 5.51 4.74
CA PRO A 344 -32.23 4.75 3.50
C PRO A 344 -30.98 4.89 2.62
N ILE A 345 -30.88 4.02 1.61
CA ILE A 345 -29.85 4.09 0.54
C ILE A 345 -29.87 5.48 -0.09
N GLY A 346 -28.67 6.04 -0.34
CA GLY A 346 -28.49 7.36 -0.91
C GLY A 346 -28.74 8.51 0.07
N SER A 347 -28.89 8.20 1.38
CA SER A 347 -28.91 9.19 2.46
C SER A 347 -29.89 10.34 2.21
N ASP A 348 -31.10 10.04 1.68
CA ASP A 348 -32.12 11.02 1.27
C ASP A 348 -31.61 12.12 0.33
N GLY A 349 -30.67 11.75 -0.57
CA GLY A 349 -30.13 12.64 -1.62
C GLY A 349 -28.84 13.36 -1.24
N LEU A 350 -28.17 12.97 -0.16
CA LEU A 350 -26.83 13.47 0.15
C LEU A 350 -25.78 12.74 -0.66
N ILE A 351 -24.88 13.51 -1.31
CA ILE A 351 -23.67 12.97 -1.93
C ILE A 351 -22.45 13.58 -1.26
N VAL A 352 -21.49 12.72 -0.92
CA VAL A 352 -20.18 13.11 -0.39
C VAL A 352 -19.10 12.71 -1.37
N LEU A 353 -18.27 13.69 -1.79
CA LEU A 353 -16.99 13.42 -2.48
C LEU A 353 -15.90 13.24 -1.42
N ASP A 354 -15.24 12.09 -1.44
CA ASP A 354 -14.19 11.72 -0.49
C ASP A 354 -12.82 12.37 -0.76
N TYR A 355 -12.74 13.38 -1.63
CA TYR A 355 -11.50 14.04 -2.05
C TYR A 355 -10.96 15.05 -1.04
N PHE A 356 -11.07 14.77 0.26
CA PHE A 356 -10.67 15.67 1.34
C PHE A 356 -9.17 16.05 1.32
N GLN A 357 -8.32 15.17 0.77
CA GLN A 357 -6.88 15.39 0.59
C GLN A 357 -6.46 15.22 -0.89
N GLY A 358 -7.33 15.63 -1.81
CA GLY A 358 -7.13 15.37 -3.24
C GLY A 358 -7.68 14.03 -3.70
N ASN A 359 -7.47 13.70 -4.97
CA ASN A 359 -7.85 12.41 -5.55
C ASN A 359 -6.60 11.69 -6.08
N ARG A 360 -6.41 10.41 -5.73
CA ARG A 360 -5.32 9.57 -6.25
C ARG A 360 -5.73 8.92 -7.55
N THR A 361 -6.81 8.17 -7.54
CA THR A 361 -7.41 7.52 -8.71
C THR A 361 -8.91 7.80 -8.74
N PRO A 362 -9.52 8.04 -9.91
CA PRO A 362 -8.90 7.96 -11.23
C PRO A 362 -8.26 9.27 -11.76
N TYR A 363 -8.34 10.38 -11.06
CA TYR A 363 -7.95 11.69 -11.63
C TYR A 363 -6.51 12.13 -11.34
N THR A 364 -5.88 11.57 -10.30
CA THR A 364 -4.53 11.97 -9.82
C THR A 364 -4.45 13.49 -9.63
N ASP A 365 -5.40 14.05 -8.87
CA ASP A 365 -5.59 15.50 -8.74
C ASP A 365 -5.41 15.97 -7.29
N PRO A 366 -4.29 16.61 -6.96
CA PRO A 366 -4.02 17.13 -5.61
C PRO A 366 -4.83 18.40 -5.27
N LEU A 367 -5.42 19.06 -6.27
CA LEU A 367 -6.24 20.26 -6.09
C LEU A 367 -7.72 19.95 -5.85
N ALA A 368 -8.15 18.71 -6.05
CA ALA A 368 -9.50 18.26 -5.70
C ALA A 368 -9.76 18.42 -4.21
N ARG A 369 -11.02 18.69 -3.85
CA ARG A 369 -11.44 18.87 -2.45
C ARG A 369 -12.70 18.08 -2.16
N GLY A 370 -12.85 17.68 -0.88
CA GLY A 370 -14.06 17.06 -0.38
C GLY A 370 -15.28 17.98 -0.51
N MET A 371 -16.44 17.37 -0.75
CA MET A 371 -17.70 18.12 -0.91
C MET A 371 -18.85 17.32 -0.33
N ILE A 372 -19.82 18.02 0.26
CA ILE A 372 -21.12 17.47 0.66
C ILE A 372 -22.19 18.34 -0.01
N TRP A 373 -23.07 17.74 -0.78
CA TRP A 373 -24.17 18.47 -1.42
C TRP A 373 -25.50 17.70 -1.29
N GLY A 374 -26.62 18.40 -1.51
CA GLY A 374 -27.97 17.85 -1.34
C GLY A 374 -28.58 18.07 0.04
N LEU A 375 -27.94 18.85 0.94
CA LEU A 375 -28.42 19.10 2.30
C LEU A 375 -29.81 19.76 2.33
N SER A 376 -30.68 19.25 3.21
CA SER A 376 -31.97 19.82 3.60
C SER A 376 -32.10 19.90 5.13
N LEU A 377 -33.13 20.59 5.62
CA LEU A 377 -33.37 20.69 7.06
C LEU A 377 -33.84 19.37 7.71
N GLY A 378 -34.16 18.36 6.91
CA GLY A 378 -34.55 17.03 7.39
C GLY A 378 -33.34 16.13 7.72
N HIS A 379 -32.16 16.48 7.25
CA HIS A 379 -30.98 15.65 7.46
C HIS A 379 -30.43 15.71 8.87
N THR A 380 -30.09 14.56 9.41
CA THR A 380 -29.52 14.37 10.77
C THR A 380 -28.06 13.95 10.69
N PRO A 381 -27.30 13.93 11.80
CA PRO A 381 -25.95 13.37 11.83
C PRO A 381 -25.85 11.94 11.27
N GLY A 382 -26.89 11.10 11.45
CA GLY A 382 -26.95 9.76 10.86
C GLY A 382 -26.95 9.78 9.34
N HIS A 383 -27.68 10.71 8.70
CA HIS A 383 -27.66 10.90 7.24
C HIS A 383 -26.28 11.30 6.74
N VAL A 384 -25.63 12.28 7.40
CA VAL A 384 -24.29 12.73 6.99
C VAL A 384 -23.24 11.63 7.16
N PHE A 385 -23.32 10.87 8.28
CA PHE A 385 -22.40 9.76 8.51
C PHE A 385 -22.59 8.64 7.47
N ARG A 386 -23.84 8.26 7.18
CA ARG A 386 -24.15 7.30 6.11
C ARG A 386 -23.64 7.79 4.76
N ALA A 387 -23.91 9.04 4.39
CA ALA A 387 -23.45 9.62 3.12
C ALA A 387 -21.92 9.63 2.99
N ILE A 388 -21.17 9.76 4.11
CA ILE A 388 -19.71 9.61 4.12
C ILE A 388 -19.32 8.18 3.80
N LEU A 389 -19.93 7.18 4.43
CA LEU A 389 -19.64 5.76 4.15
C LEU A 389 -19.99 5.41 2.69
N GLU A 390 -21.16 5.83 2.22
CA GLU A 390 -21.60 5.64 0.83
C GLU A 390 -20.67 6.34 -0.16
N GLY A 391 -20.26 7.59 0.10
CA GLY A 391 -19.34 8.35 -0.74
C GLY A 391 -17.98 7.69 -0.90
N ILE A 392 -17.45 7.07 0.15
CA ILE A 392 -16.22 6.28 0.08
C ILE A 392 -16.45 5.02 -0.78
N CYS A 393 -17.57 4.33 -0.63
CA CYS A 393 -17.92 3.18 -1.46
C CYS A 393 -18.13 3.58 -2.94
N TYR A 394 -18.73 4.74 -3.22
CA TYR A 394 -18.86 5.29 -4.57
C TYR A 394 -17.50 5.60 -5.21
N GLY A 395 -16.56 6.12 -4.42
CA GLY A 395 -15.17 6.33 -4.85
C GLY A 395 -14.47 5.02 -5.21
N THR A 396 -14.65 3.97 -4.40
CA THR A 396 -14.14 2.62 -4.69
C THR A 396 -14.75 2.08 -6.00
N GLU A 397 -16.08 2.18 -6.16
CA GLU A 397 -16.76 1.75 -7.40
C GLU A 397 -16.33 2.57 -8.62
N HIS A 398 -16.05 3.86 -8.47
CA HIS A 398 -15.52 4.69 -9.55
C HIS A 398 -14.16 4.16 -10.04
N ILE A 399 -13.29 3.73 -9.13
CA ILE A 399 -12.03 3.09 -9.47
C ILE A 399 -12.28 1.75 -10.18
N PHE A 400 -13.19 0.92 -9.67
CA PHE A 400 -13.54 -0.35 -10.30
C PHE A 400 -14.16 -0.18 -11.70
N ARG A 401 -15.02 0.83 -11.91
CA ARG A 401 -15.54 1.18 -13.24
C ARG A 401 -14.41 1.55 -14.19
N THR A 402 -13.48 2.38 -13.74
CA THR A 402 -12.30 2.74 -14.52
C THR A 402 -11.45 1.53 -14.90
N MET A 403 -11.24 0.60 -13.96
CA MET A 403 -10.53 -0.65 -14.23
C MET A 403 -11.28 -1.53 -15.24
N ARG A 404 -12.63 -1.65 -15.13
CA ARG A 404 -13.47 -2.40 -16.08
C ARG A 404 -13.42 -1.82 -17.49
N GLU A 405 -13.43 -0.50 -17.63
CA GLU A 405 -13.32 0.21 -18.92
C GLU A 405 -12.01 -0.12 -19.64
N HIS A 406 -10.96 -0.48 -18.90
CA HIS A 406 -9.67 -0.88 -19.42
C HIS A 406 -9.44 -2.40 -19.41
N GLY A 407 -10.49 -3.19 -19.17
CA GLY A 407 -10.49 -4.64 -19.32
C GLY A 407 -10.25 -5.47 -18.05
N PHE A 408 -9.83 -4.86 -16.94
CA PHE A 408 -9.72 -5.57 -15.66
C PHE A 408 -11.11 -5.74 -15.03
N GLN A 409 -11.42 -6.96 -14.61
CA GLN A 409 -12.72 -7.29 -14.01
C GLN A 409 -12.56 -7.62 -12.52
N PRO A 410 -12.94 -6.72 -11.58
CA PRO A 410 -13.01 -7.05 -10.16
C PRO A 410 -14.02 -8.19 -9.92
N GLY A 411 -13.54 -9.31 -9.40
CA GLY A 411 -14.38 -10.50 -9.11
C GLY A 411 -14.60 -10.73 -7.62
N GLU A 412 -13.64 -10.36 -6.78
CA GLU A 412 -13.70 -10.46 -5.31
C GLU A 412 -12.83 -9.38 -4.68
N ALA A 413 -13.34 -8.69 -3.67
CA ALA A 413 -12.61 -7.73 -2.86
C ALA A 413 -12.30 -8.31 -1.48
N VAL A 414 -11.03 -8.58 -1.20
CA VAL A 414 -10.58 -9.01 0.13
C VAL A 414 -10.24 -7.77 0.94
N VAL A 415 -11.00 -7.51 1.99
CA VAL A 415 -10.93 -6.27 2.78
C VAL A 415 -10.25 -6.52 4.11
N ALA A 416 -9.22 -5.73 4.42
CA ALA A 416 -8.53 -5.78 5.70
C ALA A 416 -8.38 -4.39 6.31
N GLY A 417 -8.33 -4.33 7.66
CA GLY A 417 -8.16 -3.10 8.43
C GLY A 417 -9.35 -2.75 9.31
N GLY A 418 -9.25 -1.63 10.02
CA GLY A 418 -10.24 -1.23 11.03
C GLY A 418 -11.71 -1.18 10.57
N PRO A 419 -12.02 -0.71 9.35
CA PRO A 419 -13.37 -0.69 8.80
C PRO A 419 -14.09 -2.04 8.71
N THR A 420 -13.40 -3.17 8.68
CA THR A 420 -14.01 -4.51 8.67
C THR A 420 -14.89 -4.82 9.88
N LYS A 421 -14.76 -4.03 10.96
CA LYS A 421 -15.60 -4.11 12.15
C LYS A 421 -17.02 -3.57 11.92
N SER A 422 -17.25 -2.80 10.85
CA SER A 422 -18.59 -2.26 10.50
C SER A 422 -19.25 -3.15 9.45
N GLU A 423 -20.18 -4.00 9.86
CA GLU A 423 -20.95 -4.84 8.92
C GLU A 423 -21.73 -3.99 7.90
N LEU A 424 -22.29 -2.87 8.35
CA LEU A 424 -22.98 -1.93 7.48
C LEU A 424 -22.07 -1.43 6.34
N TRP A 425 -20.85 -1.03 6.67
CA TRP A 425 -19.92 -0.50 5.67
C TRP A 425 -19.40 -1.59 4.72
N MET A 426 -19.16 -2.79 5.23
CA MET A 426 -18.77 -3.93 4.38
C MET A 426 -19.88 -4.33 3.42
N GLN A 427 -21.14 -4.36 3.89
CA GLN A 427 -22.28 -4.61 3.02
C GLN A 427 -22.44 -3.51 1.95
N MET A 428 -22.25 -2.23 2.32
CA MET A 428 -22.26 -1.14 1.34
C MET A 428 -21.19 -1.32 0.25
N HIS A 429 -19.97 -1.73 0.60
CA HIS A 429 -18.93 -2.02 -0.40
C HIS A 429 -19.37 -3.11 -1.37
N ALA A 430 -19.94 -4.20 -0.87
CA ALA A 430 -20.44 -5.29 -1.71
C ALA A 430 -21.58 -4.82 -2.62
N ASP A 431 -22.57 -4.12 -2.06
CA ASP A 431 -23.77 -3.70 -2.79
C ASP A 431 -23.46 -2.65 -3.85
N VAL A 432 -22.64 -1.65 -3.51
CA VAL A 432 -22.29 -0.55 -4.42
C VAL A 432 -21.51 -1.07 -5.63
N SER A 433 -20.53 -1.94 -5.41
CA SER A 433 -19.65 -2.43 -6.48
C SER A 433 -20.17 -3.70 -7.19
N ASN A 434 -21.18 -4.35 -6.64
CA ASN A 434 -21.66 -5.68 -7.06
C ASN A 434 -20.53 -6.72 -7.11
N VAL A 435 -19.66 -6.65 -6.11
CA VAL A 435 -18.50 -7.53 -5.96
C VAL A 435 -18.54 -8.13 -4.55
N PRO A 436 -18.42 -9.47 -4.39
CA PRO A 436 -18.32 -10.08 -3.08
C PRO A 436 -17.18 -9.48 -2.25
N VAL A 437 -17.44 -9.26 -0.97
CA VAL A 437 -16.45 -8.77 -0.01
C VAL A 437 -16.08 -9.87 0.95
N SER A 438 -14.82 -10.29 0.94
CA SER A 438 -14.27 -11.27 1.87
C SER A 438 -13.45 -10.59 2.95
N VAL A 439 -13.60 -11.04 4.20
CA VAL A 439 -12.81 -10.60 5.34
C VAL A 439 -11.93 -11.76 5.77
N PRO A 440 -10.60 -11.61 5.78
CA PRO A 440 -9.69 -12.66 6.22
C PRO A 440 -9.71 -12.79 7.74
N ARG A 441 -9.36 -14.00 8.23
CA ARG A 441 -9.21 -14.26 9.67
C ARG A 441 -8.01 -13.49 10.24
N GLU A 442 -6.88 -13.49 9.51
CA GLU A 442 -5.69 -12.74 9.88
C GLU A 442 -5.68 -11.38 9.18
N SER A 443 -5.58 -10.33 9.95
CA SER A 443 -5.58 -8.95 9.45
C SER A 443 -4.18 -8.37 9.22
N GLU A 444 -3.13 -9.00 9.76
CA GLU A 444 -1.73 -8.59 9.62
C GLU A 444 -1.16 -9.12 8.28
N GLY A 445 -1.79 -8.69 7.18
CA GLY A 445 -1.46 -9.14 5.82
C GLY A 445 0.02 -9.08 5.45
N PRO A 446 0.76 -7.96 5.68
CA PRO A 446 2.18 -7.88 5.33
C PRO A 446 3.02 -8.95 6.04
N VAL A 447 2.83 -9.13 7.34
CA VAL A 447 3.59 -10.12 8.13
C VAL A 447 3.26 -11.55 7.70
N LEU A 448 1.97 -11.87 7.46
CA LEU A 448 1.57 -13.19 6.95
C LEU A 448 2.10 -13.41 5.53
N GLY A 449 1.99 -12.42 4.64
CA GLY A 449 2.52 -12.49 3.28
C GLY A 449 4.03 -12.74 3.27
N SER A 450 4.80 -12.04 4.11
CA SER A 450 6.23 -12.31 4.30
C SER A 450 6.49 -13.72 4.83
N ALA A 451 5.68 -14.25 5.76
CA ALA A 451 5.79 -15.63 6.21
C ALA A 451 5.48 -16.63 5.09
N MET A 452 4.52 -16.34 4.20
CA MET A 452 4.24 -17.15 3.02
C MET A 452 5.42 -17.18 2.04
N LEU A 453 6.06 -16.02 1.80
CA LEU A 453 7.27 -15.93 0.98
C LEU A 453 8.41 -16.73 1.60
N SER A 454 8.57 -16.66 2.92
CA SER A 454 9.58 -17.47 3.64
C SER A 454 9.31 -18.97 3.48
N ALA A 455 8.03 -19.39 3.48
CA ALA A 455 7.64 -20.78 3.25
C ALA A 455 8.04 -21.29 1.86
N VAL A 456 7.87 -20.46 0.84
CA VAL A 456 8.27 -20.77 -0.53
C VAL A 456 9.80 -20.84 -0.64
N GLY A 457 10.52 -19.85 -0.12
CA GLY A 457 11.99 -19.83 -0.16
C GLY A 457 12.66 -20.93 0.64
N ALA A 458 12.02 -21.40 1.70
CA ALA A 458 12.47 -22.56 2.49
C ALA A 458 12.02 -23.91 1.90
N GLY A 459 11.24 -23.93 0.80
CA GLY A 459 10.75 -25.15 0.18
C GLY A 459 9.64 -25.89 0.96
N VAL A 460 8.98 -25.21 1.91
CA VAL A 460 7.81 -25.75 2.62
C VAL A 460 6.60 -25.83 1.69
N TYR A 461 6.48 -24.84 0.81
CA TYR A 461 5.52 -24.84 -0.31
C TYR A 461 6.25 -24.62 -1.65
N PRO A 462 5.78 -25.24 -2.74
CA PRO A 462 6.47 -25.17 -4.03
C PRO A 462 6.33 -23.82 -4.73
N ASN A 463 5.28 -23.05 -4.39
CA ASN A 463 4.99 -21.75 -4.99
C ASN A 463 4.08 -20.90 -4.10
N ILE A 464 3.92 -19.64 -4.48
CA ILE A 464 3.11 -18.64 -3.76
C ILE A 464 1.63 -19.06 -3.68
N GLN A 465 1.07 -19.64 -4.76
CA GLN A 465 -0.34 -20.05 -4.78
C GLN A 465 -0.62 -21.12 -3.73
N GLU A 466 0.22 -22.17 -3.66
CA GLU A 466 0.05 -23.21 -2.65
C GLU A 466 0.29 -22.73 -1.22
N ALA A 467 1.18 -21.76 -1.05
CA ALA A 467 1.33 -21.11 0.26
C ALA A 467 0.05 -20.36 0.65
N ALA A 468 -0.55 -19.59 -0.28
CA ALA A 468 -1.81 -18.89 -0.05
C ALA A 468 -2.97 -19.85 0.27
N ASP A 469 -3.13 -20.89 -0.52
CA ASP A 469 -4.23 -21.88 -0.34
C ASP A 469 -4.19 -22.57 1.03
N ASN A 470 -3.00 -22.71 1.62
CA ASN A 470 -2.82 -23.37 2.90
C ASN A 470 -2.77 -22.42 4.10
N MET A 471 -2.32 -21.17 3.91
CA MET A 471 -2.03 -20.26 5.01
C MET A 471 -3.06 -19.11 5.15
N VAL A 472 -3.82 -18.81 4.10
CA VAL A 472 -4.84 -17.75 4.16
C VAL A 472 -6.22 -18.36 4.40
N HIS A 473 -6.94 -17.84 5.39
CA HIS A 473 -8.28 -18.30 5.74
C HIS A 473 -9.26 -17.13 5.74
N THR A 474 -10.35 -17.29 5.00
CA THR A 474 -11.47 -16.35 5.03
C THR A 474 -12.29 -16.56 6.30
N GLU A 475 -12.57 -15.49 7.04
CA GLU A 475 -13.47 -15.52 8.19
C GLU A 475 -14.92 -15.50 7.74
N ARG A 476 -15.24 -14.58 6.82
CA ARG A 476 -16.59 -14.41 6.27
C ARG A 476 -16.55 -13.79 4.88
N THR A 477 -17.58 -14.09 4.09
CA THR A 477 -17.84 -13.44 2.81
C THR A 477 -19.21 -12.79 2.84
N ILE A 478 -19.29 -11.59 2.30
CA ILE A 478 -20.50 -10.76 2.23
C ILE A 478 -20.88 -10.66 0.77
N GLU A 479 -22.00 -11.26 0.42
CA GLU A 479 -22.52 -11.24 -0.94
C GLU A 479 -23.24 -9.93 -1.23
N PRO A 480 -23.13 -9.39 -2.45
CA PRO A 480 -23.87 -8.20 -2.83
C PRO A 480 -25.38 -8.46 -2.91
N ASN A 481 -26.17 -7.50 -2.44
CA ASN A 481 -27.61 -7.48 -2.64
C ASN A 481 -27.95 -6.82 -3.99
N GLY A 482 -28.48 -7.59 -4.93
CA GLY A 482 -28.76 -7.10 -6.29
C GLY A 482 -29.79 -5.97 -6.35
N GLU A 483 -30.81 -5.93 -5.47
CA GLU A 483 -31.79 -4.84 -5.43
C GLU A 483 -31.14 -3.55 -4.92
N ALA A 484 -30.34 -3.64 -3.86
CA ALA A 484 -29.58 -2.50 -3.33
C ALA A 484 -28.56 -1.99 -4.37
N HIS A 485 -27.89 -2.91 -5.09
CA HIS A 485 -26.97 -2.52 -6.17
C HIS A 485 -27.67 -1.68 -7.25
N GLU A 486 -28.84 -2.12 -7.72
CA GLU A 486 -29.61 -1.37 -8.73
C GLU A 486 -30.00 0.02 -8.24
N GLU A 487 -30.36 0.15 -6.96
CA GLU A 487 -30.66 1.45 -6.35
C GLU A 487 -29.41 2.34 -6.23
N TYR A 488 -28.26 1.78 -5.84
CA TYR A 488 -27.00 2.53 -5.71
C TYR A 488 -26.47 3.09 -7.04
N LYS A 489 -26.76 2.48 -8.18
CA LYS A 489 -26.29 2.93 -9.51
C LYS A 489 -26.58 4.42 -9.76
N PHE A 490 -27.79 4.86 -9.39
CA PHE A 490 -28.16 6.27 -9.55
C PHE A 490 -27.24 7.20 -8.76
N TYR A 491 -26.94 6.86 -7.53
CA TYR A 491 -26.11 7.70 -6.65
C TYR A 491 -24.62 7.67 -7.05
N VAL A 492 -24.12 6.52 -7.47
CA VAL A 492 -22.76 6.41 -8.04
C VAL A 492 -22.60 7.28 -9.25
N ASP A 493 -23.59 7.29 -10.16
CA ASP A 493 -23.55 8.16 -11.35
C ASP A 493 -23.50 9.65 -10.96
N ARG A 494 -24.28 10.06 -9.96
CA ARG A 494 -24.25 11.45 -9.45
C ARG A 494 -22.92 11.78 -8.79
N TYR A 495 -22.34 10.84 -8.06
CA TYR A 495 -21.00 10.99 -7.48
C TYR A 495 -19.94 11.20 -8.58
N VAL A 496 -19.92 10.33 -9.60
CA VAL A 496 -18.96 10.40 -10.72
C VAL A 496 -19.09 11.72 -11.48
N GLU A 497 -20.32 12.19 -11.74
CA GLU A 497 -20.58 13.45 -12.44
C GLU A 497 -20.22 14.69 -11.60
N THR A 498 -20.19 14.61 -10.28
CA THR A 498 -20.01 15.79 -9.41
C THR A 498 -18.64 16.42 -9.60
N TYR A 499 -17.56 15.63 -9.57
CA TYR A 499 -16.21 16.20 -9.64
C TYR A 499 -15.92 16.93 -10.95
N PRO A 500 -16.18 16.39 -12.15
CA PRO A 500 -15.97 17.12 -13.41
C PRO A 500 -16.67 18.47 -13.47
N GLN A 501 -17.87 18.58 -12.90
CA GLN A 501 -18.62 19.83 -12.87
C GLN A 501 -18.03 20.84 -11.87
N MET A 502 -17.47 20.38 -10.77
CA MET A 502 -16.95 21.23 -9.69
C MET A 502 -15.45 21.50 -9.79
N ARG A 503 -14.72 20.77 -10.63
CA ARG A 503 -13.26 20.80 -10.74
C ARG A 503 -12.70 22.22 -10.87
N GLY A 504 -13.26 23.03 -11.76
CA GLY A 504 -12.79 24.40 -11.99
C GLY A 504 -12.84 25.26 -10.73
N LEU A 505 -13.95 25.22 -10.02
CA LEU A 505 -14.14 25.97 -8.77
C LEU A 505 -13.24 25.44 -7.63
N MET A 506 -13.07 24.12 -7.53
CA MET A 506 -12.19 23.52 -6.55
C MET A 506 -10.73 23.92 -6.76
N HIS A 507 -10.28 23.92 -8.02
CA HIS A 507 -8.92 24.34 -8.38
C HIS A 507 -8.68 25.83 -8.11
N GLU A 508 -9.64 26.70 -8.48
CA GLU A 508 -9.55 28.13 -8.21
C GLU A 508 -9.43 28.39 -6.71
N MET A 509 -10.28 27.78 -5.90
CA MET A 509 -10.25 27.92 -4.44
C MET A 509 -8.94 27.40 -3.85
N SER A 510 -8.48 26.20 -4.28
CA SER A 510 -7.24 25.61 -3.78
C SER A 510 -6.02 26.48 -4.09
N ARG A 511 -5.93 27.05 -5.31
CA ARG A 511 -4.83 27.96 -5.68
C ARG A 511 -4.91 29.28 -4.91
N HIS A 512 -6.10 29.82 -4.71
CA HIS A 512 -6.30 31.05 -3.95
C HIS A 512 -5.80 30.89 -2.50
N GLU A 513 -6.18 29.81 -1.81
CA GLU A 513 -5.75 29.56 -0.43
C GLU A 513 -4.23 29.26 -0.34
N ALA A 514 -3.66 28.53 -1.31
CA ALA A 514 -2.22 28.31 -1.39
C ALA A 514 -1.42 29.61 -1.52
N SER A 515 -1.90 30.55 -2.36
CA SER A 515 -1.26 31.85 -2.52
C SER A 515 -1.26 32.69 -1.23
N ARG A 516 -2.29 32.55 -0.38
CA ARG A 516 -2.40 33.24 0.91
C ARG A 516 -1.51 32.64 1.99
N SER A 517 -1.30 31.33 1.95
CA SER A 517 -0.48 30.61 2.94
C SER A 517 1.01 30.59 2.63
N GLY A 518 1.44 31.15 1.48
CA GLY A 518 2.83 31.13 1.03
C GLY A 518 3.32 29.73 0.63
N SER A 519 2.41 28.78 0.41
CA SER A 519 2.72 27.41 -0.02
C SER A 519 2.94 27.39 -1.54
N THR A 520 4.17 27.29 -1.98
CA THR A 520 4.55 27.23 -3.40
C THR A 520 4.19 25.91 -4.07
N ALA A 521 4.08 24.81 -3.34
CA ALA A 521 3.83 23.47 -3.87
C ALA A 521 2.44 23.29 -4.53
N VAL A 522 1.45 24.12 -4.18
CA VAL A 522 0.06 24.03 -4.70
C VAL A 522 -0.22 25.11 -5.78
N ALA A 523 0.63 26.12 -5.89
CA ALA A 523 0.43 27.23 -6.82
C ALA A 523 0.79 26.88 -8.28
N GLU A 524 1.57 25.83 -8.50
CA GLU A 524 2.10 25.41 -9.81
C GLU A 524 1.49 24.09 -10.34
N ALA A 525 0.55 23.46 -9.60
CA ALA A 525 -0.10 22.20 -9.99
C ALA A 525 -1.34 22.42 -10.91
#